data_71e0570696a214eea4542205436e1224
#
_entry.id   71e0570696a214eea4542205436e1224
#
_cell.length_a   1.000
_cell.length_b   1.000
_cell.length_c   1.000
_cell.angle_alpha   90.00
_cell.angle_beta   90.00
_cell.angle_gamma   90.00
#
_symmetry.space_group_name_H-M   'P 1'
#
loop_
_entity.id
_entity.type
_entity.pdbx_description
1 polymer ?
#
loop_
_entity_poly.entity_id
_entity_poly.type
_entity_poly.pdbx_seq_one_letter_code
_entity_poly.pdbx_strand_id
1 'polypeptide(L)'
;PEEYRKKRPRLNTMIKPDIALTYKDLDENIPILIDDLLLEIRRETLETEETYLGFSTLVDTAKQIPMGESTGIDIPGQCWTRFHQEKSKLKTVINPDFEMGMSYSADPVKGTFHYFTGALYPMPQEISEPYVIQSLPPGNYIECRIEAENFETLVCEGLDKAASYLLHTWLPSRSLEIEPFSAEKYNLAETEDISMELWVKLKEPTMN
;
A
#
# COMPACT_ATOMS: atom_id res chain seq x y z
N PRO A 1 -2.01 -7.12 21.30
CA PRO A 1 -0.66 -6.61 21.56
C PRO A 1 0.20 -7.65 22.26
N GLU A 2 -0.21 -8.14 23.43
CA GLU A 2 0.60 -9.08 24.23
C GLU A 2 0.70 -10.49 23.60
N GLU A 3 -0.36 -10.96 22.96
CA GLU A 3 -0.36 -12.22 22.21
C GLU A 3 0.47 -12.14 20.94
N TYR A 4 0.44 -11.00 20.26
CA TYR A 4 1.25 -10.73 19.09
C TYR A 4 2.76 -10.75 19.44
N ARG A 5 3.15 -10.11 20.55
CA ARG A 5 4.53 -10.16 21.07
C ARG A 5 4.98 -11.56 21.47
N LYS A 6 4.05 -12.40 21.97
CA LYS A 6 4.35 -13.80 22.31
C LYS A 6 4.55 -14.70 21.09
N LYS A 7 3.83 -14.43 19.99
CA LYS A 7 3.95 -15.20 18.75
C LYS A 7 5.25 -14.91 17.97
N ARG A 8 5.91 -13.75 18.19
CA ARG A 8 7.18 -13.37 17.54
C ARG A 8 8.29 -13.03 18.56
N PRO A 9 8.73 -13.98 19.41
CA PRO A 9 9.73 -13.68 20.44
C PRO A 9 11.11 -13.28 19.90
N ARG A 10 11.40 -13.54 18.62
CA ARG A 10 12.69 -13.18 17.99
C ARG A 10 12.84 -11.67 17.75
N LEU A 11 11.75 -10.94 17.59
CA LEU A 11 11.81 -9.48 17.36
C LEU A 11 12.36 -8.75 18.60
N ASN A 12 11.92 -9.13 19.81
CA ASN A 12 12.37 -8.53 21.06
C ASN A 12 13.85 -8.82 21.38
N THR A 13 14.45 -9.84 20.74
CA THR A 13 15.86 -10.21 20.93
C THR A 13 16.80 -9.57 19.90
N MET A 14 16.27 -9.08 18.77
CA MET A 14 17.09 -8.47 17.72
C MET A 14 17.29 -6.96 17.89
N ILE A 15 16.40 -6.28 18.58
CA ILE A 15 16.51 -4.83 18.82
C ILE A 15 17.18 -4.60 20.17
N LYS A 16 18.49 -4.40 20.14
CA LYS A 16 19.19 -3.81 21.29
C LYS A 16 18.95 -2.30 21.25
N PRO A 17 18.43 -1.70 22.33
CA PRO A 17 18.05 -0.28 22.34
C PRO A 17 19.22 0.70 22.17
N ASP A 18 20.47 0.24 22.20
CA ASP A 18 21.68 1.09 22.14
C ASP A 18 22.39 1.14 20.78
N ILE A 19 21.86 0.47 19.77
CA ILE A 19 22.40 0.62 18.41
C ILE A 19 21.51 1.63 17.70
N ALA A 20 22.03 2.85 17.51
CA ALA A 20 21.48 3.78 16.53
C ALA A 20 21.60 3.10 15.15
N LEU A 21 20.56 2.33 14.76
CA LEU A 21 20.42 1.80 13.44
C LEU A 21 20.39 3.00 12.49
N THR A 22 21.49 3.23 11.82
CA THR A 22 21.47 4.12 10.67
C THR A 22 20.62 3.39 9.65
N TYR A 23 19.52 4.03 9.19
CA TYR A 23 18.58 3.48 8.20
C TYR A 23 19.24 2.95 6.92
N LYS A 24 20.53 3.18 6.73
CA LYS A 24 21.35 2.63 5.65
C LYS A 24 21.66 1.15 5.78
N ASP A 25 21.58 0.60 6.98
CA ASP A 25 22.05 -0.75 7.29
C ASP A 25 20.89 -1.76 7.42
N LEU A 26 19.66 -1.33 7.07
CA LEU A 26 18.48 -2.21 7.10
C LEU A 26 18.46 -3.06 5.83
N ASP A 27 18.75 -4.33 5.98
CA ASP A 27 18.68 -5.31 4.91
C ASP A 27 17.23 -5.61 4.52
N GLU A 28 17.04 -5.99 3.27
CA GLU A 28 15.77 -6.51 2.77
C GLU A 28 15.38 -7.78 3.55
N ASN A 29 14.08 -8.01 3.74
CA ASN A 29 13.50 -9.13 4.47
C ASN A 29 13.83 -9.16 5.98
N ILE A 30 14.25 -8.05 6.55
CA ILE A 30 14.42 -7.92 7.99
C ILE A 30 13.31 -7.02 8.55
N PRO A 31 12.41 -7.56 9.38
CA PRO A 31 11.37 -6.76 10.00
C PRO A 31 11.97 -5.69 10.92
N ILE A 32 11.49 -4.46 10.78
CA ILE A 32 11.88 -3.32 11.61
C ILE A 32 10.68 -2.82 12.39
N LEU A 33 10.90 -2.47 13.65
CA LEU A 33 9.90 -1.81 14.47
C LEU A 33 10.14 -0.30 14.41
N ILE A 34 9.15 0.44 13.89
CA ILE A 34 9.13 1.90 13.89
C ILE A 34 7.90 2.33 14.68
N ASP A 35 8.12 2.96 15.83
CA ASP A 35 7.08 3.22 16.83
C ASP A 35 6.33 1.91 17.18
N ASP A 36 5.01 1.84 16.93
CA ASP A 36 4.18 0.66 17.19
C ASP A 36 3.89 -0.17 15.93
N LEU A 37 4.59 0.12 14.81
CA LEU A 37 4.42 -0.53 13.52
C LEU A 37 5.56 -1.49 13.23
N LEU A 38 5.23 -2.67 12.71
CA LEU A 38 6.20 -3.58 12.14
C LEU A 38 6.22 -3.41 10.63
N LEU A 39 7.38 -3.03 10.10
CA LEU A 39 7.61 -2.90 8.67
C LEU A 39 8.59 -3.98 8.20
N GLU A 40 8.29 -4.60 7.08
CA GLU A 40 9.19 -5.52 6.39
C GLU A 40 9.23 -5.13 4.91
N ILE A 41 10.44 -4.90 4.38
CA ILE A 41 10.63 -4.48 3.00
C ILE A 41 11.21 -5.63 2.21
N ARG A 42 10.60 -5.93 1.06
CA ARG A 42 10.99 -7.02 0.15
C ARG A 42 11.09 -6.54 -1.28
N ARG A 43 11.85 -7.31 -2.09
CA ARG A 43 11.76 -7.22 -3.55
C ARG A 43 10.82 -8.30 -4.03
N GLU A 44 9.85 -7.88 -4.83
CA GLU A 44 8.89 -8.77 -5.45
C GLU A 44 8.94 -8.61 -6.98
N THR A 45 8.69 -9.71 -7.67
CA THR A 45 8.56 -9.70 -9.13
C THR A 45 7.18 -10.15 -9.52
N LEU A 46 6.46 -9.25 -10.17
CA LEU A 46 5.16 -9.57 -10.75
C LEU A 46 5.39 -10.09 -12.17
N GLU A 47 5.21 -11.39 -12.38
CA GLU A 47 5.45 -12.05 -13.69
C GLU A 47 4.35 -11.71 -14.71
N THR A 48 3.14 -11.51 -14.24
CA THR A 48 1.98 -11.20 -15.07
C THR A 48 1.21 -10.03 -14.51
N GLU A 49 0.48 -9.32 -15.38
CA GLU A 49 -0.38 -8.22 -14.96
C GLU A 49 -1.43 -8.69 -13.95
N GLU A 50 -1.55 -7.98 -12.83
CA GLU A 50 -2.68 -8.11 -11.91
C GLU A 50 -3.71 -7.03 -12.23
N THR A 51 -4.95 -7.46 -12.46
CA THR A 51 -6.06 -6.56 -12.83
C THR A 51 -7.07 -6.46 -11.71
N TYR A 52 -7.55 -5.26 -11.45
CA TYR A 52 -8.52 -4.95 -10.40
C TYR A 52 -9.71 -4.18 -10.97
N LEU A 53 -10.90 -4.46 -10.46
CA LEU A 53 -12.15 -3.81 -10.83
C LEU A 53 -12.71 -3.01 -9.67
N GLY A 54 -13.08 -1.76 -9.93
CA GLY A 54 -13.61 -0.90 -8.88
C GLY A 54 -13.99 0.50 -9.34
N PHE A 55 -13.63 1.49 -8.55
CA PHE A 55 -13.94 2.89 -8.80
C PHE A 55 -12.67 3.74 -8.78
N SER A 56 -12.69 4.84 -9.52
CA SER A 56 -11.65 5.86 -9.46
C SER A 56 -12.26 7.23 -9.16
N THR A 57 -11.50 8.06 -8.47
CA THR A 57 -11.84 9.44 -8.16
C THR A 57 -10.64 10.36 -8.36
N LEU A 58 -10.90 11.61 -8.72
CA LEU A 58 -9.88 12.65 -8.76
C LEU A 58 -9.72 13.24 -7.36
N VAL A 59 -8.51 13.25 -6.87
CA VAL A 59 -8.14 13.85 -5.58
C VAL A 59 -7.49 15.21 -5.84
N ASP A 60 -8.04 16.25 -5.25
CA ASP A 60 -7.46 17.59 -5.20
C ASP A 60 -6.72 17.71 -3.86
N THR A 61 -5.40 17.79 -3.88
CA THR A 61 -4.57 17.81 -2.66
C THR A 61 -4.86 19.00 -1.75
N ALA A 62 -5.39 20.10 -2.31
CA ALA A 62 -5.77 21.27 -1.52
C ALA A 62 -7.07 21.04 -0.70
N LYS A 63 -7.87 20.05 -1.06
CA LYS A 63 -9.14 19.70 -0.40
C LYS A 63 -9.04 18.41 0.42
N GLN A 64 -8.08 17.57 0.06
CA GLN A 64 -7.82 16.32 0.77
C GLN A 64 -7.24 16.60 2.15
N ILE A 65 -7.76 15.93 3.16
CA ILE A 65 -7.11 15.89 4.48
C ILE A 65 -5.70 15.31 4.34
N PRO A 66 -4.68 15.91 4.97
CA PRO A 66 -3.36 15.31 5.03
C PRO A 66 -3.42 13.91 5.64
N MET A 67 -2.58 13.00 5.13
CA MET A 67 -2.46 11.65 5.67
C MET A 67 -2.09 11.72 7.16
N GLY A 68 -2.68 10.86 8.00
CA GLY A 68 -2.47 10.88 9.44
C GLY A 68 -3.34 11.90 10.23
N GLU A 69 -4.12 12.77 9.56
CA GLU A 69 -5.06 13.66 10.23
C GLU A 69 -6.49 13.07 10.25
N SER A 70 -7.26 13.43 11.27
CA SER A 70 -8.61 12.88 11.49
C SER A 70 -9.75 13.85 11.15
N THR A 71 -9.46 15.10 10.81
CA THR A 71 -10.48 16.14 10.55
C THR A 71 -10.29 16.74 9.17
N GLY A 72 -11.28 16.59 8.30
CA GLY A 72 -11.28 17.13 6.94
C GLY A 72 -12.02 16.21 5.97
N ILE A 73 -11.78 16.42 4.67
CA ILE A 73 -12.38 15.59 3.60
C ILE A 73 -11.39 14.50 3.22
N ASP A 74 -11.74 13.26 3.50
CA ASP A 74 -11.00 12.08 3.04
C ASP A 74 -11.60 11.56 1.73
N ILE A 75 -11.05 12.00 0.60
CA ILE A 75 -11.52 11.61 -0.73
C ILE A 75 -11.20 10.13 -1.02
N PRO A 76 -10.00 9.60 -0.73
CA PRO A 76 -9.71 8.16 -0.80
C PRO A 76 -10.67 7.32 0.03
N GLY A 77 -10.93 7.68 1.29
CA GLY A 77 -11.86 6.96 2.15
C GLY A 77 -13.30 6.98 1.64
N GLN A 78 -13.73 8.07 0.99
CA GLN A 78 -15.03 8.10 0.30
C GLN A 78 -15.07 7.14 -0.90
N CYS A 79 -13.96 6.99 -1.65
CA CYS A 79 -13.85 6.03 -2.73
C CYS A 79 -13.96 4.59 -2.20
N TRP A 80 -13.28 4.27 -1.09
CA TRP A 80 -13.41 2.99 -0.38
C TRP A 80 -14.83 2.72 0.08
N THR A 81 -15.46 3.70 0.70
CA THR A 81 -16.86 3.59 1.15
C THR A 81 -17.79 3.24 -0.01
N ARG A 82 -17.64 3.93 -1.16
CA ARG A 82 -18.41 3.64 -2.36
C ARG A 82 -18.15 2.22 -2.87
N PHE A 83 -16.88 1.81 -2.94
CA PHE A 83 -16.54 0.47 -3.39
C PHE A 83 -17.17 -0.61 -2.50
N HIS A 84 -17.04 -0.51 -1.18
CA HIS A 84 -17.60 -1.48 -0.25
C HIS A 84 -19.14 -1.56 -0.30
N GLN A 85 -19.83 -0.45 -0.57
CA GLN A 85 -21.28 -0.45 -0.78
C GLN A 85 -21.70 -1.22 -2.05
N GLU A 86 -20.87 -1.16 -3.11
CA GLU A 86 -21.15 -1.77 -4.41
C GLU A 86 -20.52 -3.18 -4.58
N LYS A 87 -19.53 -3.54 -3.75
CA LYS A 87 -18.74 -4.77 -3.83
C LYS A 87 -19.60 -6.02 -3.98
N SER A 88 -20.72 -6.08 -3.25
CA SER A 88 -21.63 -7.24 -3.29
C SER A 88 -22.21 -7.51 -4.68
N LYS A 89 -22.36 -6.50 -5.52
CA LYS A 89 -22.85 -6.61 -6.90
C LYS A 89 -21.79 -7.19 -7.83
N LEU A 90 -20.53 -7.10 -7.47
CA LEU A 90 -19.36 -7.53 -8.26
C LEU A 90 -18.84 -8.92 -7.85
N LYS A 91 -19.35 -9.52 -6.77
CA LYS A 91 -18.82 -10.73 -6.15
C LYS A 91 -18.70 -11.96 -7.06
N THR A 92 -19.41 -11.98 -8.19
CA THR A 92 -19.35 -13.08 -9.16
C THR A 92 -18.21 -12.95 -10.16
N VAL A 93 -17.61 -11.77 -10.27
CA VAL A 93 -16.56 -11.46 -11.25
C VAL A 93 -15.23 -11.09 -10.59
N ILE A 94 -15.23 -10.63 -9.33
CA ILE A 94 -14.02 -10.27 -8.58
C ILE A 94 -13.68 -11.38 -7.55
N ASN A 95 -12.41 -11.38 -7.11
CA ASN A 95 -12.03 -12.06 -5.87
C ASN A 95 -12.12 -11.04 -4.72
N PRO A 96 -13.15 -11.15 -3.86
CA PRO A 96 -13.44 -10.14 -2.84
C PRO A 96 -12.46 -10.13 -1.66
N ASP A 97 -11.58 -11.12 -1.56
CA ASP A 97 -10.62 -11.24 -0.47
C ASP A 97 -9.32 -10.47 -0.75
N PHE A 98 -9.12 -10.05 -2.00
CA PHE A 98 -7.95 -9.26 -2.40
C PHE A 98 -8.38 -7.90 -2.91
N GLU A 99 -8.14 -6.88 -2.09
CA GLU A 99 -8.49 -5.49 -2.41
C GLU A 99 -7.24 -4.65 -2.68
N MET A 100 -7.41 -3.58 -3.45
CA MET A 100 -6.34 -2.65 -3.78
C MET A 100 -6.84 -1.20 -3.78
N GLY A 101 -6.09 -0.32 -3.09
CA GLY A 101 -6.09 1.12 -3.33
C GLY A 101 -4.89 1.49 -4.22
N MET A 102 -5.03 2.47 -5.11
CA MET A 102 -3.93 2.89 -5.97
C MET A 102 -3.95 4.39 -6.23
N SER A 103 -2.83 5.05 -5.92
CA SER A 103 -2.58 6.44 -6.29
C SER A 103 -1.80 6.48 -7.60
N TYR A 104 -2.29 7.22 -8.61
CA TYR A 104 -1.68 7.25 -9.94
C TYR A 104 -2.00 8.55 -10.70
N SER A 105 -1.32 8.78 -11.82
CA SER A 105 -1.52 9.94 -12.69
C SER A 105 -1.48 11.27 -11.95
N ALA A 106 -0.48 11.44 -11.07
CA ALA A 106 -0.28 12.70 -10.36
C ALA A 106 0.06 13.84 -11.33
N ASP A 107 -0.60 14.98 -11.15
CA ASP A 107 -0.31 16.25 -11.83
C ASP A 107 0.18 17.27 -10.78
N PRO A 108 1.50 17.42 -10.61
CA PRO A 108 2.07 18.35 -9.62
C PRO A 108 1.72 19.81 -9.88
N VAL A 109 1.46 20.20 -11.14
CA VAL A 109 1.11 21.58 -11.50
C VAL A 109 -0.30 21.92 -11.02
N LYS A 110 -1.21 20.98 -11.14
CA LYS A 110 -2.60 21.15 -10.68
C LYS A 110 -2.78 20.75 -9.21
N GLY A 111 -1.82 20.06 -8.61
CA GLY A 111 -1.96 19.49 -7.27
C GLY A 111 -3.05 18.41 -7.22
N THR A 112 -3.14 17.56 -8.24
CA THR A 112 -4.16 16.51 -8.31
C THR A 112 -3.55 15.15 -8.61
N PHE A 113 -4.23 14.08 -8.22
CA PHE A 113 -3.93 12.72 -8.64
C PHE A 113 -5.23 11.91 -8.71
N HIS A 114 -5.19 10.76 -9.35
CA HIS A 114 -6.29 9.81 -9.32
C HIS A 114 -6.07 8.78 -8.21
N TYR A 115 -7.14 8.45 -7.51
CA TYR A 115 -7.17 7.37 -6.54
C TYR A 115 -8.20 6.32 -6.94
N PHE A 116 -7.78 5.07 -7.01
CA PHE A 116 -8.61 3.91 -7.34
C PHE A 116 -8.80 3.04 -6.10
N THR A 117 -9.96 2.40 -6.00
CA THR A 117 -10.24 1.32 -5.05
C THR A 117 -10.99 0.20 -5.76
N GLY A 118 -10.59 -1.03 -5.50
CA GLY A 118 -11.23 -2.18 -6.15
C GLY A 118 -10.76 -3.51 -5.57
N ALA A 119 -11.22 -4.60 -6.18
CA ALA A 119 -10.79 -5.94 -5.85
C ALA A 119 -10.26 -6.69 -7.08
N LEU A 120 -9.46 -7.71 -6.82
CA LEU A 120 -8.80 -8.54 -7.84
C LEU A 120 -9.84 -9.06 -8.84
N TYR A 121 -9.57 -8.85 -10.12
CA TYR A 121 -10.42 -9.20 -11.25
C TYR A 121 -9.71 -10.23 -12.14
N PRO A 122 -9.83 -11.52 -11.82
CA PRO A 122 -8.95 -12.55 -12.39
C PRO A 122 -9.24 -12.86 -13.87
N MET A 123 -10.42 -12.53 -14.36
CA MET A 123 -10.82 -12.76 -15.75
C MET A 123 -11.44 -11.49 -16.33
N PRO A 124 -10.63 -10.52 -16.76
CA PRO A 124 -11.13 -9.25 -17.29
C PRO A 124 -12.05 -9.45 -18.48
N GLN A 125 -13.20 -8.80 -18.43
CA GLN A 125 -14.21 -8.75 -19.49
C GLN A 125 -14.54 -7.28 -19.79
N GLU A 126 -15.30 -7.04 -20.84
CA GLU A 126 -15.81 -5.70 -21.10
C GLU A 126 -16.77 -5.26 -19.99
N ILE A 127 -16.52 -4.09 -19.43
CA ILE A 127 -17.25 -3.57 -18.28
C ILE A 127 -17.85 -2.22 -18.65
N SER A 128 -19.08 -2.00 -18.18
CA SER A 128 -19.78 -0.73 -18.32
C SER A 128 -19.51 0.22 -17.15
N GLU A 129 -19.62 1.49 -17.42
CA GLU A 129 -19.67 2.51 -16.37
C GLU A 129 -20.72 2.14 -15.27
N PRO A 130 -20.49 2.49 -14.02
CA PRO A 130 -19.45 3.41 -13.51
C PRO A 130 -18.15 2.73 -13.05
N TYR A 131 -17.95 1.46 -13.35
CA TYR A 131 -16.78 0.72 -12.93
C TYR A 131 -15.58 1.02 -13.85
N VAL A 132 -14.39 0.96 -13.27
CA VAL A 132 -13.13 1.12 -13.98
C VAL A 132 -12.19 -0.04 -13.66
N ILE A 133 -11.28 -0.31 -14.58
CA ILE A 133 -10.23 -1.31 -14.42
C ILE A 133 -8.92 -0.58 -14.18
N GLN A 134 -8.15 -1.03 -13.19
CA GLN A 134 -6.76 -0.65 -12.98
C GLN A 134 -5.90 -1.90 -12.88
N SER A 135 -4.64 -1.78 -13.29
CA SER A 135 -3.72 -2.90 -13.29
C SER A 135 -2.39 -2.54 -12.67
N LEU A 136 -1.78 -3.52 -12.02
CA LEU A 136 -0.37 -3.52 -11.70
C LEU A 136 0.36 -4.22 -12.84
N PRO A 137 1.18 -3.51 -13.63
CA PRO A 137 1.92 -4.10 -14.75
C PRO A 137 3.01 -5.05 -14.27
N PRO A 138 3.41 -6.04 -15.07
CA PRO A 138 4.56 -6.89 -14.77
C PRO A 138 5.84 -6.07 -14.51
N GLY A 139 6.73 -6.60 -13.69
CA GLY A 139 8.03 -5.99 -13.40
C GLY A 139 8.45 -6.15 -11.95
N ASN A 140 9.51 -5.43 -11.59
CA ASN A 140 10.09 -5.49 -10.25
C ASN A 140 9.49 -4.42 -9.35
N TYR A 141 9.12 -4.82 -8.14
CA TYR A 141 8.50 -3.98 -7.13
C TYR A 141 9.30 -3.99 -5.84
N ILE A 142 9.15 -2.93 -5.07
CA ILE A 142 9.42 -2.95 -3.65
C ILE A 142 8.07 -3.05 -2.96
N GLU A 143 7.94 -4.08 -2.14
CA GLU A 143 6.84 -4.32 -1.22
C GLU A 143 7.26 -3.88 0.18
N CYS A 144 6.45 -3.06 0.83
CA CYS A 144 6.56 -2.77 2.25
C CYS A 144 5.33 -3.35 2.95
N ARG A 145 5.50 -4.50 3.64
CA ARG A 145 4.46 -5.05 4.50
C ARG A 145 4.40 -4.23 5.79
N ILE A 146 3.21 -3.84 6.17
CA ILE A 146 2.92 -3.03 7.32
C ILE A 146 2.00 -3.83 8.23
N GLU A 147 2.39 -4.03 9.49
CA GLU A 147 1.53 -4.65 10.50
C GLU A 147 1.31 -3.66 11.65
N ALA A 148 0.08 -3.58 12.13
CA ALA A 148 -0.32 -2.71 13.22
C ALA A 148 -1.18 -3.46 14.26
N GLU A 149 -1.41 -2.82 15.40
CA GLU A 149 -2.22 -3.38 16.47
C GLU A 149 -3.71 -3.50 16.09
N ASN A 150 -4.20 -2.57 15.28
CA ASN A 150 -5.59 -2.53 14.81
C ASN A 150 -5.68 -1.87 13.43
N PHE A 151 -6.83 -2.05 12.78
CA PHE A 151 -7.04 -1.55 11.42
C PHE A 151 -7.03 -0.02 11.33
N GLU A 152 -7.54 0.68 12.33
CA GLU A 152 -7.54 2.15 12.36
C GLU A 152 -6.09 2.69 12.40
N THR A 153 -5.26 2.15 13.27
CA THR A 153 -3.82 2.48 13.31
C THR A 153 -3.12 2.13 12.00
N LEU A 154 -3.47 0.99 11.38
CA LEU A 154 -2.89 0.56 10.11
C LEU A 154 -3.12 1.59 9.00
N VAL A 155 -4.36 2.02 8.80
CA VAL A 155 -4.74 2.88 7.65
C VAL A 155 -4.52 4.37 7.91
N CYS A 156 -4.62 4.83 9.18
CA CYS A 156 -4.45 6.25 9.50
C CYS A 156 -2.99 6.63 9.74
N GLU A 157 -2.24 5.80 10.46
CA GLU A 157 -0.86 6.11 10.85
C GLU A 157 0.16 5.22 10.15
N GLY A 158 -0.13 3.92 10.03
CA GLY A 158 0.79 2.92 9.51
C GLY A 158 1.17 3.20 8.07
N LEU A 159 0.19 3.46 7.23
CA LEU A 159 0.42 3.76 5.83
C LEU A 159 1.25 5.03 5.64
N ASP A 160 0.95 6.11 6.36
CA ASP A 160 1.69 7.38 6.28
C ASP A 160 3.15 7.22 6.69
N LYS A 161 3.38 6.61 7.86
CA LYS A 161 4.73 6.37 8.39
C LYS A 161 5.53 5.45 7.46
N ALA A 162 4.92 4.36 6.97
CA ALA A 162 5.56 3.42 6.06
C ALA A 162 5.89 4.06 4.71
N ALA A 163 4.94 4.78 4.12
CA ALA A 163 5.15 5.50 2.86
C ALA A 163 6.27 6.55 3.02
N SER A 164 6.23 7.34 4.09
CA SER A 164 7.25 8.34 4.38
C SER A 164 8.63 7.70 4.53
N TYR A 165 8.74 6.62 5.30
CA TYR A 165 9.99 5.89 5.46
C TYR A 165 10.49 5.29 4.14
N LEU A 166 9.62 4.60 3.41
CA LEU A 166 9.98 3.95 2.15
C LEU A 166 10.45 4.99 1.12
N LEU A 167 9.66 6.05 0.90
CA LEU A 167 9.88 7.01 -0.18
C LEU A 167 11.00 8.02 0.13
N HIS A 168 11.16 8.43 1.38
CA HIS A 168 12.11 9.49 1.75
C HIS A 168 13.40 8.98 2.40
N THR A 169 13.45 7.73 2.82
CA THR A 169 14.61 7.16 3.50
C THR A 169 15.14 5.92 2.78
N TRP A 170 14.35 4.88 2.66
CA TRP A 170 14.82 3.57 2.21
C TRP A 170 15.19 3.55 0.72
N LEU A 171 14.30 3.99 -0.17
CA LEU A 171 14.56 4.04 -1.62
C LEU A 171 15.72 4.99 -1.97
N PRO A 172 15.75 6.24 -1.45
CA PRO A 172 16.87 7.16 -1.73
C PRO A 172 18.22 6.63 -1.25
N SER A 173 18.28 5.97 -0.09
CA SER A 173 19.53 5.40 0.44
C SER A 173 20.13 4.32 -0.47
N ARG A 174 19.32 3.74 -1.34
CA ARG A 174 19.70 2.69 -2.31
C ARG A 174 19.76 3.20 -3.74
N SER A 175 19.55 4.50 -3.96
CA SER A 175 19.48 5.12 -5.29
C SER A 175 18.46 4.42 -6.20
N LEU A 176 17.34 3.98 -5.64
CA LEU A 176 16.25 3.34 -6.38
C LEU A 176 15.23 4.39 -6.81
N GLU A 177 14.83 4.33 -8.08
CA GLU A 177 13.77 5.14 -8.65
C GLU A 177 12.53 4.29 -8.91
N ILE A 178 11.36 4.90 -8.75
CA ILE A 178 10.08 4.22 -8.92
C ILE A 178 9.23 4.87 -10.01
N GLU A 179 8.30 4.10 -10.55
CA GLU A 179 7.24 4.60 -11.42
C GLU A 179 6.26 5.49 -10.63
N PRO A 180 5.56 6.45 -11.30
CA PRO A 180 4.77 7.46 -10.61
C PRO A 180 3.39 6.94 -10.15
N PHE A 181 3.36 5.80 -9.49
CA PHE A 181 2.18 5.25 -8.83
C PHE A 181 2.59 4.44 -7.61
N SER A 182 1.66 4.25 -6.70
CA SER A 182 1.77 3.34 -5.55
C SER A 182 0.46 2.59 -5.34
N ALA A 183 0.54 1.36 -4.89
CA ALA A 183 -0.61 0.53 -4.60
C ALA A 183 -0.58 0.04 -3.15
N GLU A 184 -1.74 0.06 -2.51
CA GLU A 184 -2.01 -0.50 -1.19
C GLU A 184 -2.77 -1.81 -1.40
N LYS A 185 -2.21 -2.94 -1.03
CA LYS A 185 -2.86 -4.25 -1.19
C LYS A 185 -3.30 -4.78 0.16
N TYR A 186 -4.50 -5.33 0.19
CA TYR A 186 -5.12 -5.92 1.37
C TYR A 186 -5.50 -7.36 1.06
N ASN A 187 -5.02 -8.29 1.89
CA ASN A 187 -5.44 -9.70 1.86
C ASN A 187 -6.41 -9.97 3.02
N LEU A 188 -7.70 -9.89 2.75
CA LEU A 188 -8.75 -10.09 3.75
C LEU A 188 -8.95 -11.56 4.13
N ALA A 189 -8.36 -12.52 3.41
CA ALA A 189 -8.35 -13.92 3.78
C ALA A 189 -7.37 -14.22 4.93
N GLU A 190 -6.37 -13.37 5.13
CA GLU A 190 -5.47 -13.43 6.29
C GLU A 190 -6.12 -12.78 7.51
N THR A 191 -6.55 -13.60 8.47
CA THR A 191 -7.25 -13.13 9.67
C THR A 191 -6.38 -13.10 10.92
N GLU A 192 -5.16 -13.61 10.84
CA GLU A 192 -4.26 -13.71 12.00
C GLU A 192 -3.54 -12.40 12.32
N ASP A 193 -3.17 -11.64 11.28
CA ASP A 193 -2.44 -10.38 11.41
C ASP A 193 -3.22 -9.23 10.75
N ILE A 194 -3.22 -8.07 11.39
CA ILE A 194 -3.78 -6.85 10.82
C ILE A 194 -2.67 -6.19 10.02
N SER A 195 -2.66 -6.44 8.72
CA SER A 195 -1.59 -6.03 7.83
C SER A 195 -2.09 -5.55 6.47
N MET A 196 -1.24 -4.78 5.80
CA MET A 196 -1.37 -4.39 4.41
C MET A 196 0.02 -4.33 3.77
N GLU A 197 0.05 -4.24 2.45
CA GLU A 197 1.27 -4.10 1.69
C GLU A 197 1.23 -2.80 0.88
N LEU A 198 2.30 -2.01 0.96
CA LEU A 198 2.53 -0.86 0.08
C LEU A 198 3.49 -1.29 -1.03
N TRP A 199 3.03 -1.25 -2.28
CA TRP A 199 3.76 -1.65 -3.47
C TRP A 199 4.15 -0.43 -4.29
N VAL A 200 5.43 -0.34 -4.68
CA VAL A 200 5.95 0.66 -5.62
C VAL A 200 6.77 -0.04 -6.69
N LYS A 201 6.50 0.24 -7.96
CA LYS A 201 7.21 -0.37 -9.08
C LYS A 201 8.54 0.33 -9.32
N LEU A 202 9.61 -0.46 -9.43
CA LEU A 202 10.92 0.06 -9.79
C LEU A 202 10.95 0.47 -11.27
N LYS A 203 11.59 1.59 -11.57
CA LYS A 203 11.93 1.94 -12.95
C LYS A 203 12.95 0.97 -13.50
N GLU A 204 12.76 0.54 -14.73
CA GLU A 204 13.77 -0.22 -15.44
C GLU A 204 15.01 0.67 -15.67
N PRO A 205 16.22 0.11 -15.53
CA PRO A 205 17.43 0.84 -15.86
C PRO A 205 17.36 1.30 -17.33
N THR A 206 17.49 2.58 -17.58
CA THR A 206 17.65 3.09 -18.96
C THR A 206 18.94 2.51 -19.52
N MET A 207 18.83 1.56 -20.43
CA MET A 207 19.99 1.11 -21.20
C MET A 207 20.46 2.29 -22.09
N ASN A 208 21.54 2.95 -21.67
CA ASN A 208 22.26 3.93 -22.47
C ASN A 208 23.17 3.23 -23.47
#